data_4868944de504e90bbcd6b1de3e2fd20c
#
_entry.id   4868944de504e90bbcd6b1de3e2fd20c
#
_cell.length_a   1.000
_cell.length_b   1.000
_cell.length_c   1.000
_cell.angle_alpha   90.00
_cell.angle_beta   90.00
_cell.angle_gamma   90.00
#
_symmetry.space_group_name_H-M   'P 1'
#
loop_
_entity.id
_entity.type
_entity.pdbx_description
1 polymer ?
#
loop_
_entity_poly.entity_id
_entity_poly.type
_entity_poly.pdbx_seq_one_letter_code
_entity_poly.pdbx_strand_id
1 'polypeptide(L)'
;MLEKDKRYPSLPEEYLNAVLEYEGGLVDDPDDKGGKTNRGITEATLRSAIKEGIVPPTVTIESLTYDLESVRKIYEVRYYLRAKCNFMPHPLAFAHFDASVNHGVGNSARFIQRTLNVFGTSLNVDGAIGPKTLAALEEVLSTVDVDLITKTYCNIRKSFYDAIVTNNPSQ
;
A
#
# COMPACT_ATOMS: atom_id res chain seq x y z
N MET A 1 -19.76 -2.52 -6.28
CA MET A 1 -18.72 -1.93 -7.15
C MET A 1 -18.32 -0.56 -6.62
N LEU A 2 -17.03 -0.30 -6.52
CA LEU A 2 -16.53 0.98 -6.01
C LEU A 2 -16.75 2.10 -7.03
N GLU A 3 -17.18 3.26 -6.53
CA GLU A 3 -17.44 4.42 -7.39
C GLU A 3 -16.12 5.09 -7.79
N LYS A 4 -16.01 5.43 -9.08
CA LYS A 4 -14.92 6.24 -9.59
C LYS A 4 -14.93 7.62 -8.93
N ASP A 5 -13.75 8.16 -8.70
CA ASP A 5 -13.53 9.47 -8.07
C ASP A 5 -13.97 9.58 -6.60
N LYS A 6 -14.58 8.54 -6.03
CA LYS A 6 -14.93 8.51 -4.62
C LYS A 6 -13.72 8.18 -3.76
N ARG A 7 -13.58 8.90 -2.66
CA ARG A 7 -12.60 8.64 -1.60
C ARG A 7 -13.25 7.82 -0.49
N TYR A 8 -12.49 6.86 0.02
CA TYR A 8 -12.96 5.96 1.07
C TYR A 8 -12.16 6.20 2.35
N PRO A 9 -12.81 6.62 3.45
CA PRO A 9 -12.11 6.95 4.69
C PRO A 9 -11.48 5.75 5.40
N SER A 10 -11.96 4.55 5.09
CA SER A 10 -11.42 3.28 5.59
C SER A 10 -11.13 2.33 4.43
N LEU A 11 -10.30 1.33 4.68
CA LEU A 11 -9.92 0.34 3.67
C LEU A 11 -11.13 -0.37 3.09
N PRO A 12 -11.43 -0.22 1.78
CA PRO A 12 -12.50 -0.96 1.13
C PRO A 12 -12.25 -2.47 1.17
N GLU A 13 -13.30 -3.24 1.41
CA GLU A 13 -13.20 -4.71 1.44
C GLU A 13 -12.69 -5.27 0.11
N GLU A 14 -13.10 -4.69 -1.01
CA GLU A 14 -12.62 -5.10 -2.34
C GLU A 14 -11.10 -4.93 -2.50
N TYR A 15 -10.52 -3.89 -1.90
CA TYR A 15 -9.07 -3.67 -1.94
C TYR A 15 -8.32 -4.75 -1.15
N LEU A 16 -8.80 -5.02 0.06
CA LEU A 16 -8.22 -6.05 0.90
C LEU A 16 -8.32 -7.44 0.25
N ASN A 17 -9.49 -7.78 -0.29
CA ASN A 17 -9.70 -9.06 -0.96
C ASN A 17 -8.78 -9.23 -2.17
N ALA A 18 -8.59 -8.18 -2.97
CA ALA A 18 -7.70 -8.22 -4.12
C ALA A 18 -6.24 -8.48 -3.71
N VAL A 19 -5.77 -7.85 -2.65
CA VAL A 19 -4.41 -8.07 -2.12
C VAL A 19 -4.28 -9.48 -1.53
N LEU A 20 -5.24 -9.93 -0.73
CA LEU A 20 -5.19 -11.25 -0.09
C LEU A 20 -5.30 -12.41 -1.09
N GLU A 21 -5.87 -12.19 -2.25
CA GLU A 21 -5.94 -13.19 -3.33
C GLU A 21 -4.54 -13.63 -3.81
N TYR A 22 -3.58 -12.71 -3.80
CA TYR A 22 -2.19 -12.98 -4.19
C TYR A 22 -1.30 -13.38 -3.02
N GLU A 23 -1.75 -13.15 -1.78
CA GLU A 23 -1.01 -13.51 -0.58
C GLU A 23 -1.34 -14.96 -0.17
N GLY A 24 -0.30 -15.76 0.09
CA GLY A 24 -0.46 -17.14 0.54
C GLY A 24 -1.06 -17.25 1.94
N GLY A 25 -1.44 -18.47 2.33
CA GLY A 25 -1.83 -18.80 3.69
C GLY A 25 -0.63 -18.82 4.66
N LEU A 26 -0.77 -19.62 5.72
CA LEU A 26 0.31 -19.82 6.69
C LEU A 26 1.50 -20.51 6.04
N VAL A 27 2.65 -19.87 6.10
CA VAL A 27 3.95 -20.41 5.64
C VAL A 27 4.93 -20.36 6.79
N ASP A 28 5.56 -21.49 7.05
CA ASP A 28 6.62 -21.67 8.04
C ASP A 28 7.80 -22.31 7.34
N ASP A 29 8.64 -21.49 6.72
CA ASP A 29 9.85 -21.94 6.05
C ASP A 29 11.04 -21.78 7.01
N PRO A 30 11.63 -22.87 7.49
CA PRO A 30 12.76 -22.81 8.43
C PRO A 30 14.03 -22.18 7.82
N ASP A 31 14.12 -22.11 6.49
CA ASP A 31 15.23 -21.46 5.81
C ASP A 31 14.98 -19.95 5.57
N ASP A 32 13.76 -19.48 5.80
CA ASP A 32 13.43 -18.05 5.71
C ASP A 32 13.75 -17.33 7.03
N LYS A 33 14.71 -16.45 7.00
CA LYS A 33 15.09 -15.61 8.14
C LYS A 33 13.96 -14.68 8.62
N GLY A 34 12.89 -14.53 7.85
CA GLY A 34 11.71 -13.73 8.18
C GLY A 34 10.73 -14.40 9.17
N GLY A 35 10.90 -15.70 9.44
CA GLY A 35 9.99 -16.47 10.29
C GLY A 35 8.66 -16.80 9.61
N LYS A 36 7.68 -17.17 10.42
CA LYS A 36 6.34 -17.51 9.92
C LYS A 36 5.66 -16.30 9.27
N THR A 37 4.91 -16.58 8.23
CA THR A 37 4.07 -15.60 7.52
C THR A 37 2.68 -16.17 7.33
N ASN A 38 1.66 -15.35 7.53
CA ASN A 38 0.29 -15.73 7.27
C ASN A 38 -0.45 -14.54 6.63
N ARG A 39 -1.12 -14.78 5.51
CA ARG A 39 -1.83 -13.75 4.73
C ARG A 39 -0.96 -12.53 4.42
N GLY A 40 0.34 -12.76 4.13
CA GLY A 40 1.31 -11.69 3.88
C GLY A 40 1.80 -10.95 5.12
N ILE A 41 1.35 -11.33 6.31
CA ILE A 41 1.76 -10.73 7.57
C ILE A 41 2.86 -11.59 8.21
N THR A 42 4.04 -11.01 8.38
CA THR A 42 5.16 -11.67 9.05
C THR A 42 5.02 -11.58 10.58
N GLU A 43 5.73 -12.44 11.30
CA GLU A 43 5.78 -12.35 12.77
C GLU A 43 6.30 -10.98 13.25
N ALA A 44 7.26 -10.40 12.55
CA ALA A 44 7.78 -9.07 12.90
C ALA A 44 6.70 -7.98 12.73
N THR A 45 5.93 -8.04 11.65
CA THR A 45 4.81 -7.12 11.42
C THR A 45 3.73 -7.28 12.48
N LEU A 46 3.38 -8.52 12.84
CA LEU A 46 2.40 -8.79 13.90
C LEU A 46 2.87 -8.26 15.26
N ARG A 47 4.12 -8.51 15.64
CA ARG A 47 4.69 -7.98 16.90
C ARG A 47 4.63 -6.45 16.94
N SER A 48 4.96 -5.79 15.83
CA SER A 48 4.86 -4.34 15.73
C SER A 48 3.41 -3.86 15.85
N ALA A 49 2.47 -4.53 15.20
CA ALA A 49 1.04 -4.20 15.28
C ALA A 49 0.48 -4.35 16.71
N ILE A 50 0.91 -5.39 17.44
CA ILE A 50 0.56 -5.57 18.85
C ILE A 50 1.16 -4.44 19.71
N LYS A 51 2.45 -4.12 19.51
CA LYS A 51 3.12 -3.06 20.23
C LYS A 51 2.49 -1.70 20.01
N GLU A 52 2.01 -1.44 18.80
CA GLU A 52 1.33 -0.20 18.42
C GLU A 52 -0.15 -0.17 18.87
N GLY A 53 -0.67 -1.25 19.44
CA GLY A 53 -2.06 -1.35 19.88
C GLY A 53 -3.09 -1.51 18.75
N ILE A 54 -2.65 -1.87 17.56
CA ILE A 54 -3.51 -2.10 16.39
C ILE A 54 -4.36 -3.36 16.60
N VAL A 55 -3.76 -4.41 17.13
CA VAL A 55 -4.43 -5.67 17.49
C VAL A 55 -4.03 -6.09 18.91
N PRO A 56 -4.89 -6.87 19.60
CA PRO A 56 -4.60 -7.30 20.96
C PRO A 56 -3.43 -8.31 21.01
N PRO A 57 -2.74 -8.42 22.16
CA PRO A 57 -1.60 -9.32 22.32
C PRO A 57 -1.96 -10.81 22.26
N THR A 58 -3.25 -11.14 22.27
CA THR A 58 -3.77 -12.50 22.11
C THR A 58 -3.73 -13.00 20.67
N VAL A 59 -3.54 -12.10 19.69
CA VAL A 59 -3.45 -12.47 18.27
C VAL A 59 -2.09 -13.15 18.00
N THR A 60 -2.15 -14.30 17.36
CA THR A 60 -0.98 -15.07 16.93
C THR A 60 -0.92 -15.15 15.41
N ILE A 61 0.25 -15.52 14.87
CA ILE A 61 0.40 -15.67 13.41
C ILE A 61 -0.56 -16.75 12.89
N GLU A 62 -0.76 -17.83 13.65
CA GLU A 62 -1.67 -18.91 13.29
C GLU A 62 -3.12 -18.48 13.34
N SER A 63 -3.51 -17.65 14.32
CA SER A 63 -4.91 -17.17 14.44
C SER A 63 -5.34 -16.29 13.27
N LEU A 64 -4.41 -15.67 12.54
CA LEU A 64 -4.73 -14.86 11.36
C LEU A 64 -5.36 -15.66 10.22
N THR A 65 -5.28 -16.99 10.26
CA THR A 65 -6.01 -17.85 9.30
C THR A 65 -7.52 -17.61 9.37
N TYR A 66 -8.05 -17.35 10.56
CA TYR A 66 -9.48 -17.20 10.82
C TYR A 66 -9.88 -15.81 11.31
N ASP A 67 -8.94 -15.07 11.92
CA ASP A 67 -9.17 -13.74 12.46
C ASP A 67 -8.97 -12.66 11.36
N LEU A 68 -9.96 -12.59 10.46
CA LEU A 68 -9.94 -11.65 9.34
C LEU A 68 -10.08 -10.19 9.81
N GLU A 69 -10.66 -9.95 10.99
CA GLU A 69 -10.75 -8.61 11.55
C GLU A 69 -9.36 -8.06 11.91
N SER A 70 -8.54 -8.86 12.56
CA SER A 70 -7.15 -8.47 12.86
C SER A 70 -6.32 -8.29 11.59
N VAL A 71 -6.47 -9.17 10.59
CA VAL A 71 -5.85 -9.02 9.27
C VAL A 71 -6.22 -7.67 8.66
N ARG A 72 -7.53 -7.35 8.63
CA ARG A 72 -8.04 -6.08 8.10
C ARG A 72 -7.43 -4.88 8.82
N LYS A 73 -7.43 -4.88 10.14
CA LYS A 73 -6.87 -3.77 10.94
C LYS A 73 -5.39 -3.53 10.65
N ILE A 74 -4.62 -4.60 10.52
CA ILE A 74 -3.19 -4.50 10.22
C ILE A 74 -2.98 -3.85 8.84
N TYR A 75 -3.67 -4.33 7.80
CA TYR A 75 -3.57 -3.76 6.45
C TYR A 75 -4.09 -2.31 6.41
N GLU A 76 -5.19 -2.02 7.09
CA GLU A 76 -5.75 -0.67 7.11
C GLU A 76 -4.80 0.34 7.76
N VAL A 77 -4.32 0.06 8.96
CA VAL A 77 -3.51 1.02 9.71
C VAL A 77 -2.09 1.12 9.16
N ARG A 78 -1.46 0.00 8.85
CA ARG A 78 -0.05 -0.01 8.46
C ARG A 78 0.20 0.32 7.00
N TYR A 79 -0.79 0.16 6.13
CA TYR A 79 -0.65 0.41 4.70
C TYR A 79 -1.62 1.45 4.18
N TYR A 80 -2.92 1.24 4.29
CA TYR A 80 -3.93 2.11 3.70
C TYR A 80 -3.89 3.54 4.29
N LEU A 81 -4.01 3.65 5.60
CA LEU A 81 -4.01 4.95 6.29
C LEU A 81 -2.61 5.56 6.36
N ARG A 82 -1.59 4.75 6.62
CA ARG A 82 -0.21 5.23 6.68
C ARG A 82 0.27 5.79 5.33
N ALA A 83 -0.14 5.16 4.23
CA ALA A 83 0.13 5.64 2.88
C ALA A 83 -0.80 6.78 2.42
N LYS A 84 -1.74 7.23 3.25
CA LYS A 84 -2.68 8.31 2.93
C LYS A 84 -3.63 7.97 1.76
N CYS A 85 -3.94 6.70 1.56
CA CYS A 85 -4.86 6.25 0.50
C CYS A 85 -6.27 6.84 0.68
N ASN A 86 -6.68 7.12 1.92
CA ASN A 86 -7.97 7.75 2.23
C ASN A 86 -8.12 9.18 1.67
N PHE A 87 -7.02 9.81 1.27
CA PHE A 87 -7.04 11.12 0.57
C PHE A 87 -7.12 10.99 -0.94
N MET A 88 -7.05 9.79 -1.48
CA MET A 88 -7.01 9.53 -2.91
C MET A 88 -8.33 8.95 -3.41
N PRO A 89 -8.84 9.41 -4.56
CA PRO A 89 -10.03 8.80 -5.15
C PRO A 89 -9.71 7.44 -5.80
N HIS A 90 -10.74 6.60 -5.94
CA HIS A 90 -10.65 5.38 -6.73
C HIS A 90 -10.50 5.73 -8.23
N PRO A 91 -9.66 5.07 -9.04
CA PRO A 91 -8.85 3.88 -8.73
C PRO A 91 -7.42 4.16 -8.22
N LEU A 92 -7.02 5.43 -8.12
CA LEU A 92 -5.67 5.80 -7.66
C LEU A 92 -5.38 5.24 -6.25
N ALA A 93 -6.36 5.33 -5.35
CA ALA A 93 -6.23 4.79 -3.98
C ALA A 93 -5.92 3.30 -3.98
N PHE A 94 -6.54 2.52 -4.86
CA PHE A 94 -6.26 1.09 -4.97
C PHE A 94 -4.82 0.83 -5.46
N ALA A 95 -4.41 1.50 -6.52
CA ALA A 95 -3.05 1.34 -7.06
C ALA A 95 -1.99 1.72 -6.00
N HIS A 96 -2.24 2.77 -5.25
CA HIS A 96 -1.34 3.23 -4.19
C HIS A 96 -1.31 2.30 -2.98
N PHE A 97 -2.47 1.78 -2.56
CA PHE A 97 -2.56 0.77 -1.50
C PHE A 97 -1.79 -0.50 -1.87
N ASP A 98 -2.05 -1.04 -3.06
CA ASP A 98 -1.35 -2.23 -3.56
C ASP A 98 0.17 -1.99 -3.65
N ALA A 99 0.59 -0.84 -4.12
CA ALA A 99 2.01 -0.46 -4.16
C ALA A 99 2.61 -0.35 -2.74
N SER A 100 1.87 0.17 -1.77
CA SER A 100 2.35 0.28 -0.39
C SER A 100 2.55 -1.07 0.27
N VAL A 101 1.71 -2.05 -0.04
CA VAL A 101 1.86 -3.42 0.43
C VAL A 101 3.08 -4.10 -0.21
N ASN A 102 3.25 -3.95 -1.52
CA ASN A 102 4.28 -4.67 -2.28
C ASN A 102 5.66 -4.01 -2.23
N HIS A 103 5.74 -2.69 -2.12
CA HIS A 103 6.99 -1.92 -2.21
C HIS A 103 7.30 -1.11 -0.94
N GLY A 104 6.40 -1.09 0.03
CA GLY A 104 6.50 -0.27 1.23
C GLY A 104 5.93 1.13 1.05
N VAL A 105 5.53 1.72 2.18
CA VAL A 105 4.89 3.05 2.23
C VAL A 105 5.81 4.16 1.69
N GLY A 106 7.11 4.08 1.98
CA GLY A 106 8.08 5.07 1.48
C GLY A 106 8.22 5.06 -0.03
N ASN A 107 8.33 3.89 -0.65
CA ASN A 107 8.43 3.79 -2.11
C ASN A 107 7.13 4.19 -2.81
N SER A 108 5.98 3.77 -2.28
CA SER A 108 4.68 4.20 -2.83
C SER A 108 4.50 5.72 -2.74
N ALA A 109 4.95 6.34 -1.67
CA ALA A 109 4.97 7.80 -1.54
C ALA A 109 5.83 8.46 -2.61
N ARG A 110 7.00 7.89 -2.92
CA ARG A 110 7.83 8.39 -4.03
C ARG A 110 7.15 8.23 -5.38
N PHE A 111 6.41 7.16 -5.60
CA PHE A 111 5.64 6.97 -6.84
C PHE A 111 4.60 8.07 -7.03
N ILE A 112 3.84 8.40 -5.98
CA ILE A 112 2.83 9.47 -6.09
C ILE A 112 3.48 10.84 -6.28
N GLN A 113 4.58 11.13 -5.59
CA GLN A 113 5.31 12.39 -5.74
C GLN A 113 5.85 12.55 -7.18
N ARG A 114 6.43 11.52 -7.75
CA ARG A 114 6.87 11.53 -9.16
C ARG A 114 5.71 11.67 -10.12
N THR A 115 4.60 10.99 -9.85
CA THR A 115 3.38 11.09 -10.66
C THR A 115 2.87 12.53 -10.71
N LEU A 116 2.74 13.17 -9.55
CA LEU A 116 2.28 14.55 -9.47
C LEU A 116 3.23 15.51 -10.19
N ASN A 117 4.54 15.28 -10.12
CA ASN A 117 5.53 16.10 -10.83
C ASN A 117 5.42 15.97 -12.35
N VAL A 118 4.98 14.82 -12.88
CA VAL A 118 4.68 14.69 -14.33
C VAL A 118 3.60 15.69 -14.75
N PHE A 119 2.64 15.99 -13.87
CA PHE A 119 1.54 16.92 -14.13
C PHE A 119 1.85 18.37 -13.72
N GLY A 120 3.11 18.70 -13.49
CA GLY A 120 3.58 20.09 -13.35
C GLY A 120 3.83 20.57 -11.93
N THR A 121 3.71 19.71 -10.91
CA THR A 121 4.12 20.07 -9.55
C THR A 121 5.64 19.98 -9.37
N SER A 122 6.18 20.55 -8.30
CA SER A 122 7.62 20.57 -8.00
C SER A 122 7.89 20.01 -6.61
N LEU A 123 7.40 18.81 -6.35
CA LEU A 123 7.58 18.13 -5.06
C LEU A 123 8.99 17.54 -4.94
N ASN A 124 9.57 17.61 -3.74
CA ASN A 124 10.69 16.78 -3.39
C ASN A 124 10.22 15.32 -3.29
N VAL A 125 10.92 14.42 -3.97
CA VAL A 125 10.62 12.98 -3.94
C VAL A 125 11.34 12.37 -2.73
N ASP A 126 10.79 12.61 -1.56
CA ASP A 126 11.39 12.24 -0.27
C ASP A 126 10.76 11.00 0.38
N GLY A 127 9.66 10.49 -0.18
CA GLY A 127 8.96 9.33 0.36
C GLY A 127 8.06 9.61 1.55
N ALA A 128 7.73 10.88 1.80
CA ALA A 128 6.82 11.28 2.88
C ALA A 128 5.65 12.10 2.32
N ILE A 129 4.43 11.61 2.52
CA ILE A 129 3.20 12.32 2.12
C ILE A 129 2.77 13.24 3.24
N GLY A 130 3.23 14.49 3.16
CA GLY A 130 2.84 15.55 4.06
C GLY A 130 1.89 16.55 3.41
N PRO A 131 1.66 17.72 4.06
CA PRO A 131 0.74 18.75 3.56
C PRO A 131 1.03 19.23 2.14
N LYS A 132 2.30 19.36 1.76
CA LYS A 132 2.69 19.79 0.41
C LYS A 132 2.30 18.76 -0.65
N THR A 133 2.54 17.49 -0.40
CA THR A 133 2.16 16.41 -1.33
C THR A 133 0.64 16.31 -1.45
N LEU A 134 -0.09 16.43 -0.34
CA LEU A 134 -1.56 16.40 -0.35
C LEU A 134 -2.14 17.61 -1.10
N ALA A 135 -1.58 18.80 -0.92
CA ALA A 135 -2.00 19.99 -1.66
C ALA A 135 -1.75 19.84 -3.17
N ALA A 136 -0.60 19.30 -3.55
CA ALA A 136 -0.27 19.02 -4.96
C ALA A 136 -1.22 17.98 -5.55
N LEU A 137 -1.59 16.95 -4.79
CA LEU A 137 -2.58 15.96 -5.20
C LEU A 137 -3.93 16.61 -5.51
N GLU A 138 -4.42 17.48 -4.62
CA GLU A 138 -5.69 18.20 -4.83
C GLU A 138 -5.63 19.09 -6.08
N GLU A 139 -4.52 19.79 -6.28
CA GLU A 139 -4.29 20.64 -7.45
C GLU A 139 -4.38 19.83 -8.75
N VAL A 140 -3.67 18.72 -8.84
CA VAL A 140 -3.65 17.86 -10.03
C VAL A 140 -5.03 17.22 -10.25
N LEU A 141 -5.69 16.72 -9.19
CA LEU A 141 -7.05 16.15 -9.28
C LEU A 141 -8.08 17.15 -9.77
N SER A 142 -7.88 18.45 -9.56
CA SER A 142 -8.80 19.49 -10.03
C SER A 142 -8.77 19.71 -11.54
N THR A 143 -7.71 19.28 -12.23
CA THR A 143 -7.49 19.55 -13.65
C THR A 143 -7.23 18.30 -14.49
N VAL A 144 -6.89 17.18 -13.88
CA VAL A 144 -6.50 15.93 -14.57
C VAL A 144 -7.43 14.80 -14.15
N ASP A 145 -7.89 14.03 -15.13
CA ASP A 145 -8.73 12.85 -14.89
C ASP A 145 -7.98 11.80 -14.04
N VAL A 146 -8.66 11.23 -13.05
CA VAL A 146 -8.06 10.26 -12.13
C VAL A 146 -7.54 9.00 -12.82
N ASP A 147 -8.16 8.59 -13.92
CA ASP A 147 -7.68 7.42 -14.68
C ASP A 147 -6.32 7.70 -15.33
N LEU A 148 -6.11 8.92 -15.82
CA LEU A 148 -4.81 9.31 -16.38
C LEU A 148 -3.74 9.40 -15.30
N ILE A 149 -4.06 9.95 -14.14
CA ILE A 149 -3.16 9.99 -12.98
C ILE A 149 -2.78 8.56 -12.56
N THR A 150 -3.77 7.68 -12.46
CA THR A 150 -3.56 6.28 -12.08
C THR A 150 -2.69 5.54 -13.08
N LYS A 151 -2.94 5.73 -14.38
CA LYS A 151 -2.10 5.13 -15.44
C LYS A 151 -0.64 5.60 -15.35
N THR A 152 -0.42 6.89 -15.14
CA THR A 152 0.92 7.46 -14.96
C THR A 152 1.61 6.88 -13.73
N TYR A 153 0.88 6.77 -12.63
CA TYR A 153 1.35 6.13 -11.39
C TYR A 153 1.79 4.67 -11.65
N CYS A 154 0.96 3.90 -12.32
CA CYS A 154 1.27 2.50 -12.65
C CYS A 154 2.49 2.37 -13.56
N ASN A 155 2.67 3.28 -14.51
CA ASN A 155 3.85 3.31 -15.38
C ASN A 155 5.13 3.62 -14.60
N ILE A 156 5.08 4.55 -13.65
CA ILE A 156 6.21 4.89 -12.77
C ILE A 156 6.56 3.70 -11.88
N ARG A 157 5.56 3.06 -11.28
CA ARG A 157 5.74 1.84 -10.49
C ARG A 157 6.37 0.72 -11.31
N LYS A 158 5.90 0.51 -12.54
CA LYS A 158 6.46 -0.49 -13.46
C LYS A 158 7.93 -0.22 -13.76
N SER A 159 8.29 1.02 -14.03
CA SER A 159 9.69 1.41 -14.29
C SER A 159 10.59 1.12 -13.08
N PHE A 160 10.11 1.36 -11.87
CA PHE A 160 10.82 1.01 -10.64
C PHE A 160 11.03 -0.51 -10.52
N TYR A 161 10.00 -1.29 -10.79
CA TYR A 161 10.07 -2.75 -10.75
C TYR A 161 11.04 -3.29 -11.81
N ASP A 162 10.97 -2.79 -13.04
CA ASP A 162 11.86 -3.19 -14.13
C ASP A 162 13.33 -2.89 -13.79
N ALA A 163 13.61 -1.77 -13.12
CA ALA A 163 14.95 -1.42 -12.66
C ALA A 163 15.49 -2.41 -11.60
N ILE A 164 14.64 -2.87 -10.68
CA ILE A 164 15.01 -3.89 -9.69
C ILE A 164 15.34 -5.22 -10.39
N VAL A 165 14.51 -5.65 -11.31
CA VAL A 165 14.70 -6.91 -12.07
C VAL A 165 15.98 -6.86 -12.91
N THR A 166 16.27 -5.72 -13.54
CA THR A 166 17.50 -5.54 -14.33
C THR A 166 18.75 -5.61 -13.45
N ASN A 167 18.71 -5.05 -12.25
CA ASN A 167 19.85 -5.07 -11.32
C ASN A 167 20.01 -6.40 -10.57
N ASN A 168 18.94 -7.19 -10.46
CA ASN A 168 18.90 -8.49 -9.78
C ASN A 168 18.16 -9.53 -10.62
N PRO A 169 18.75 -10.04 -11.72
CA PRO A 169 18.04 -10.92 -12.66
C PRO A 169 17.65 -12.29 -12.08
N SER A 170 18.10 -12.63 -10.86
CA SER A 170 17.77 -13.89 -10.17
C SER A 170 16.57 -13.81 -9.22
N GLN A 171 15.85 -12.69 -9.17
CA GLN A 171 14.65 -12.51 -8.34
C GLN A 171 13.39 -12.42 -9.20
#